data_688f1146dabec330ee6f2ed47efafb48
#
_entry.id   688f1146dabec330ee6f2ed47efafb48
#
_cell.length_a   1.000
_cell.length_b   1.000
_cell.length_c   1.000
_cell.angle_alpha   90.00
_cell.angle_beta   90.00
_cell.angle_gamma   90.00
#
_symmetry.space_group_name_H-M   'P 1'
#
loop_
_entity.id
_entity.type
_entity.pdbx_description
1 polymer ?
#
loop_
_entity_poly.entity_id
_entity_poly.type
_entity_poly.pdbx_seq_one_letter_code
_entity_poly.pdbx_strand_id
1 'polypeptide(L)'
;KLGKGQPILGSDDYGPVHHMKKQGTATMGGIAIMFSAFIGWLVAHVRGGIALSDQAMIMWAGVGILSFMGFLDDYLKVRRGHNRGIFWKKKGYITFALVVMIMTWLLLGTGVSETLSFTRFDLPGWQLSPVLWVIWTSLMVWATTNAVNVTDGLDGLAAGSALFGFLAFTVIAYWAFRNPDVYHLVNPLDLAVFSAAMAGACGGFLWWNAAPARIFMGDVGALGIGGALGLLAVTTNTQMLLPIICALNVMEAGSVALQMGVFKASGRKKRLFKMSPIHHHFELLGWPETTVIIRFWLLSGVCVAVAVGMFIADFTRIADNFSQR
;
A
#
# COMPACT_ATOMS: atom_id res chain seq x y z
N LYS A 1 17.35 -23.19 10.63
CA LYS A 1 16.70 -23.69 9.39
C LYS A 1 15.50 -22.80 8.97
N LEU A 2 15.68 -21.50 8.97
CA LEU A 2 14.71 -20.51 8.47
C LEU A 2 14.79 -20.29 6.94
N GLY A 3 15.58 -21.08 6.23
CA GLY A 3 15.91 -20.90 4.81
C GLY A 3 15.18 -21.83 3.85
N LYS A 4 13.95 -22.26 4.13
CA LYS A 4 13.13 -22.87 3.07
C LYS A 4 12.44 -21.74 2.30
N GLY A 5 12.88 -21.49 1.07
CA GLY A 5 12.23 -20.54 0.17
C GLY A 5 10.77 -20.93 -0.09
N GLN A 6 9.97 -19.92 -0.43
CA GLN A 6 8.58 -20.14 -0.80
C GLN A 6 8.53 -20.98 -2.08
N PRO A 7 7.65 -22.01 -2.18
CA PRO A 7 7.39 -22.68 -3.44
C PRO A 7 6.82 -21.69 -4.46
N ILE A 8 7.43 -21.63 -5.64
CA ILE A 8 6.96 -20.76 -6.73
C ILE A 8 5.88 -21.50 -7.53
N LEU A 9 4.90 -20.76 -8.05
CA LEU A 9 3.89 -21.25 -8.97
C LEU A 9 4.59 -21.89 -10.19
N GLY A 10 4.44 -23.20 -10.35
CA GLY A 10 4.93 -23.93 -11.53
C GLY A 10 4.08 -23.68 -12.76
N SER A 11 4.51 -24.23 -13.92
CA SER A 11 3.74 -24.20 -15.17
C SER A 11 2.32 -24.77 -15.02
N ASP A 12 2.13 -25.70 -14.10
CA ASP A 12 0.84 -26.34 -13.81
C ASP A 12 -0.13 -25.41 -13.04
N ASP A 13 0.39 -24.36 -12.40
CA ASP A 13 -0.37 -23.38 -11.62
C ASP A 13 -0.50 -22.01 -12.33
N TYR A 14 -0.28 -21.94 -13.65
CA TYR A 14 -0.39 -20.72 -14.47
C TYR A 14 0.62 -19.61 -14.16
N GLY A 15 1.80 -19.92 -13.58
CA GLY A 15 2.91 -18.97 -13.43
C GLY A 15 3.80 -18.88 -14.68
N PRO A 16 4.48 -17.75 -14.98
CA PRO A 16 5.46 -17.66 -16.04
C PRO A 16 6.64 -18.63 -15.80
N VAL A 17 6.99 -19.42 -16.79
CA VAL A 17 8.00 -20.52 -16.67
C VAL A 17 9.37 -20.01 -16.22
N HIS A 18 9.75 -18.78 -16.59
CA HIS A 18 11.04 -18.19 -16.22
C HIS A 18 11.17 -17.87 -14.72
N HIS A 19 10.06 -17.73 -13.99
CA HIS A 19 10.06 -17.53 -12.54
C HIS A 19 10.52 -18.77 -11.75
N MET A 20 10.52 -19.96 -12.36
CA MET A 20 11.01 -21.19 -11.71
C MET A 20 12.48 -21.11 -11.28
N LYS A 21 13.29 -20.24 -11.92
CA LYS A 21 14.68 -19.97 -11.53
C LYS A 21 14.82 -19.31 -10.16
N LYS A 22 13.75 -18.69 -9.63
CA LYS A 22 13.71 -18.01 -8.33
C LYS A 22 13.35 -18.94 -7.18
N GLN A 23 13.16 -20.23 -7.45
CA GLN A 23 12.84 -21.23 -6.43
C GLN A 23 13.94 -21.30 -5.37
N GLY A 24 13.55 -21.25 -4.09
CA GLY A 24 14.49 -21.27 -2.97
C GLY A 24 14.86 -19.88 -2.42
N THR A 25 14.42 -18.79 -3.05
CA THR A 25 14.60 -17.44 -2.50
C THR A 25 13.86 -17.32 -1.16
N ALA A 26 14.53 -16.77 -0.13
CA ALA A 26 13.94 -16.53 1.18
C ALA A 26 12.70 -15.63 1.06
N THR A 27 11.68 -15.88 1.86
CA THR A 27 10.43 -15.09 1.90
C THR A 27 10.22 -14.45 3.27
N MET A 28 9.11 -13.73 3.46
CA MET A 28 8.76 -13.00 4.69
C MET A 28 9.67 -11.79 4.99
N GLY A 29 10.29 -11.19 3.98
CA GLY A 29 11.08 -9.97 4.13
C GLY A 29 10.27 -8.77 4.65
N GLY A 30 8.95 -8.84 4.55
CA GLY A 30 8.04 -7.88 5.17
C GLY A 30 8.21 -7.72 6.68
N ILE A 31 8.68 -8.76 7.39
CA ILE A 31 9.01 -8.66 8.83
C ILE A 31 10.10 -7.60 9.03
N ALA A 32 11.15 -7.64 8.19
CA ALA A 32 12.24 -6.67 8.28
C ALA A 32 11.76 -5.24 7.96
N ILE A 33 10.87 -5.09 6.98
CA ILE A 33 10.28 -3.78 6.63
C ILE A 33 9.51 -3.23 7.83
N MET A 34 8.57 -3.99 8.38
CA MET A 34 7.71 -3.52 9.47
C MET A 34 8.51 -3.21 10.73
N PHE A 35 9.44 -4.09 11.08
CA PHE A 35 10.28 -3.90 12.27
C PHE A 35 11.22 -2.70 12.12
N SER A 36 11.91 -2.55 10.98
CA SER A 36 12.81 -1.41 10.76
C SER A 36 12.07 -0.08 10.69
N ALA A 37 10.88 -0.05 10.07
CA ALA A 37 10.03 1.13 10.04
C ALA A 37 9.58 1.54 11.45
N PHE A 38 9.09 0.58 12.26
CA PHE A 38 8.68 0.84 13.63
C PHE A 38 9.84 1.36 14.50
N ILE A 39 11.00 0.73 14.41
CA ILE A 39 12.19 1.19 15.14
C ILE A 39 12.63 2.58 14.67
N GLY A 40 12.63 2.85 13.34
CA GLY A 40 12.96 4.16 12.80
C GLY A 40 12.02 5.25 13.31
N TRP A 41 10.72 4.98 13.32
CA TRP A 41 9.70 5.86 13.89
C TRP A 41 9.93 6.10 15.39
N LEU A 42 10.15 5.04 16.18
CA LEU A 42 10.39 5.15 17.62
C LEU A 42 11.66 5.96 17.92
N VAL A 43 12.76 5.71 17.21
CA VAL A 43 14.02 6.46 17.38
C VAL A 43 13.81 7.95 17.05
N ALA A 44 13.05 8.28 16.02
CA ALA A 44 12.74 9.68 15.69
C ALA A 44 11.96 10.36 16.82
N HIS A 45 11.01 9.68 17.46
CA HIS A 45 10.27 10.21 18.62
C HIS A 45 11.17 10.42 19.84
N VAL A 46 11.95 9.40 20.20
CA VAL A 46 12.85 9.48 21.36
C VAL A 46 13.91 10.57 21.20
N ARG A 47 14.51 10.70 20.01
CA ARG A 47 15.55 11.70 19.76
C ARG A 47 15.01 13.08 19.44
N GLY A 48 13.87 13.15 18.73
CA GLY A 48 13.23 14.39 18.32
C GLY A 48 12.35 15.03 19.40
N GLY A 49 12.11 14.33 20.53
CA GLY A 49 11.17 14.81 21.55
C GLY A 49 9.74 14.95 21.02
N ILE A 50 9.37 14.20 19.98
CA ILE A 50 8.03 14.24 19.39
C ILE A 50 7.11 13.39 20.27
N ALA A 51 5.96 13.95 20.67
CA ALA A 51 4.99 13.20 21.45
C ALA A 51 4.39 12.05 20.63
N LEU A 52 4.25 10.88 21.26
CA LEU A 52 3.56 9.74 20.66
C LEU A 52 2.06 10.07 20.58
N SER A 53 1.46 9.91 19.40
CA SER A 53 0.04 10.16 19.20
C SER A 53 -0.77 8.87 19.23
N ASP A 54 -1.98 8.92 19.80
CA ASP A 54 -2.93 7.80 19.76
C ASP A 54 -3.22 7.38 18.33
N GLN A 55 -3.28 8.34 17.41
CA GLN A 55 -3.49 8.09 16.00
C GLN A 55 -2.38 7.22 15.39
N ALA A 56 -1.11 7.55 15.60
CA ALA A 56 0.00 6.75 15.09
C ALA A 56 0.10 5.39 15.78
N MET A 57 -0.23 5.31 17.07
CA MET A 57 -0.27 4.04 17.79
C MET A 57 -1.34 3.11 17.23
N ILE A 58 -2.54 3.61 16.92
CA ILE A 58 -3.60 2.84 16.27
C ILE A 58 -3.18 2.44 14.85
N MET A 59 -2.51 3.32 14.11
CA MET A 59 -1.97 2.99 12.78
C MET A 59 -0.93 1.86 12.86
N TRP A 60 0.03 1.94 13.78
CA TRP A 60 1.01 0.86 13.97
C TRP A 60 0.38 -0.46 14.39
N ALA A 61 -0.61 -0.42 15.28
CA ALA A 61 -1.38 -1.61 15.65
C ALA A 61 -2.12 -2.19 14.44
N GLY A 62 -2.77 -1.33 13.64
CA GLY A 62 -3.47 -1.74 12.42
C GLY A 62 -2.54 -2.37 11.38
N VAL A 63 -1.39 -1.74 11.12
CA VAL A 63 -0.36 -2.28 10.23
C VAL A 63 0.17 -3.61 10.76
N GLY A 64 0.41 -3.71 12.08
CA GLY A 64 0.83 -4.95 12.74
C GLY A 64 -0.19 -6.08 12.59
N ILE A 65 -1.48 -5.79 12.77
CA ILE A 65 -2.57 -6.77 12.60
C ILE A 65 -2.62 -7.27 11.15
N LEU A 66 -2.54 -6.38 10.16
CA LEU A 66 -2.56 -6.77 8.74
C LEU A 66 -1.30 -7.54 8.35
N SER A 67 -0.12 -7.11 8.83
CA SER A 67 1.14 -7.84 8.61
C SER A 67 1.10 -9.22 9.26
N PHE A 68 0.52 -9.34 10.45
CA PHE A 68 0.36 -10.65 11.12
C PHE A 68 -0.57 -11.57 10.35
N MET A 69 -1.65 -11.05 9.76
CA MET A 69 -2.51 -11.82 8.85
C MET A 69 -1.72 -12.35 7.64
N GLY A 70 -0.85 -11.49 7.06
CA GLY A 70 0.06 -11.88 5.98
C GLY A 70 1.06 -12.94 6.43
N PHE A 71 1.63 -12.79 7.63
CA PHE A 71 2.53 -13.76 8.23
C PHE A 71 1.88 -15.15 8.38
N LEU A 72 0.63 -15.22 8.84
CA LEU A 72 -0.08 -16.49 8.95
C LEU A 72 -0.26 -17.16 7.59
N ASP A 73 -0.56 -16.39 6.55
CA ASP A 73 -0.69 -16.93 5.19
C ASP A 73 0.64 -17.46 4.66
N ASP A 74 1.71 -16.69 4.77
CA ASP A 74 3.06 -17.08 4.35
C ASP A 74 3.59 -18.27 5.15
N TYR A 75 3.37 -18.29 6.47
CA TYR A 75 3.75 -19.41 7.33
C TYR A 75 3.07 -20.72 6.90
N LEU A 76 1.76 -20.64 6.57
CA LEU A 76 1.02 -21.80 6.09
C LEU A 76 1.55 -22.31 4.74
N LYS A 77 1.91 -21.42 3.81
CA LYS A 77 2.53 -21.76 2.52
C LYS A 77 3.85 -22.50 2.72
N VAL A 78 4.75 -21.94 3.56
CA VAL A 78 6.07 -22.53 3.85
C VAL A 78 5.94 -23.86 4.57
N ARG A 79 5.06 -23.97 5.59
CA ARG A 79 4.86 -25.19 6.36
C ARG A 79 4.30 -26.34 5.50
N ARG A 80 3.37 -26.03 4.60
CA ARG A 80 2.72 -27.02 3.74
C ARG A 80 3.56 -27.37 2.48
N GLY A 81 4.59 -26.61 2.18
CA GLY A 81 5.45 -26.83 1.01
C GLY A 81 4.77 -26.58 -0.34
N HIS A 82 3.68 -25.79 -0.36
CA HIS A 82 2.98 -25.42 -1.60
C HIS A 82 2.38 -24.01 -1.47
N ASN A 83 2.11 -23.33 -2.60
CA ASN A 83 1.64 -21.94 -2.67
C ASN A 83 0.19 -21.70 -2.20
N ARG A 84 -0.51 -22.73 -1.74
CA ARG A 84 -1.88 -22.59 -1.22
C ARG A 84 -1.84 -22.26 0.26
N GLY A 85 -1.83 -20.97 0.58
CA GLY A 85 -2.02 -20.45 1.94
C GLY A 85 -3.48 -20.53 2.40
N ILE A 86 -4.00 -19.46 2.93
CA ILE A 86 -5.42 -19.33 3.26
C ILE A 86 -6.22 -19.18 1.97
N PHE A 87 -7.35 -19.87 1.87
CA PHE A 87 -8.23 -19.77 0.70
C PHE A 87 -8.60 -18.30 0.43
N TRP A 88 -8.41 -17.82 -0.81
CA TRP A 88 -8.47 -16.41 -1.18
C TRP A 88 -9.74 -15.67 -0.70
N LYS A 89 -10.94 -16.30 -0.78
CA LYS A 89 -12.18 -15.69 -0.27
C LYS A 89 -12.13 -15.52 1.24
N LYS A 90 -11.66 -16.54 1.97
CA LYS A 90 -11.51 -16.49 3.43
C LYS A 90 -10.52 -15.39 3.83
N LYS A 91 -9.37 -15.32 3.17
CA LYS A 91 -8.37 -14.28 3.37
C LYS A 91 -8.98 -12.88 3.16
N GLY A 92 -9.73 -12.70 2.06
CA GLY A 92 -10.41 -11.44 1.75
C GLY A 92 -11.41 -11.02 2.82
N TYR A 93 -12.28 -11.92 3.27
CA TYR A 93 -13.26 -11.62 4.33
C TYR A 93 -12.62 -11.32 5.69
N ILE A 94 -11.61 -12.11 6.09
CA ILE A 94 -10.88 -11.86 7.35
C ILE A 94 -10.18 -10.53 7.30
N THR A 95 -9.44 -10.24 6.22
CA THR A 95 -8.74 -8.96 6.05
C THR A 95 -9.74 -7.79 6.07
N PHE A 96 -10.90 -7.92 5.41
CA PHE A 96 -11.93 -6.87 5.45
C PHE A 96 -12.46 -6.64 6.86
N ALA A 97 -12.78 -7.71 7.61
CA ALA A 97 -13.25 -7.59 8.98
C ALA A 97 -12.19 -6.93 9.90
N LEU A 98 -10.93 -7.29 9.74
CA LEU A 98 -9.83 -6.65 10.48
C LEU A 98 -9.72 -5.16 10.14
N VAL A 99 -9.84 -4.79 8.86
CA VAL A 99 -9.83 -3.38 8.44
C VAL A 99 -11.03 -2.62 9.03
N VAL A 100 -12.24 -3.20 9.02
CA VAL A 100 -13.42 -2.57 9.66
C VAL A 100 -13.16 -2.31 11.16
N MET A 101 -12.57 -3.27 11.86
CA MET A 101 -12.19 -3.11 13.26
C MET A 101 -11.18 -1.96 13.44
N ILE A 102 -10.15 -1.88 12.60
CA ILE A 102 -9.12 -0.84 12.65
C ILE A 102 -9.74 0.53 12.36
N MET A 103 -10.61 0.66 11.35
CA MET A 103 -11.27 1.92 11.00
C MET A 103 -12.23 2.38 12.10
N THR A 104 -12.95 1.45 12.72
CA THR A 104 -13.81 1.76 13.86
C THR A 104 -12.97 2.24 15.05
N TRP A 105 -11.84 1.59 15.32
CA TRP A 105 -10.93 2.00 16.37
C TRP A 105 -10.34 3.38 16.11
N LEU A 106 -9.92 3.67 14.88
CA LEU A 106 -9.40 4.97 14.47
C LEU A 106 -10.45 6.07 14.65
N LEU A 107 -11.70 5.82 14.24
CA LEU A 107 -12.81 6.75 14.38
C LEU A 107 -13.10 7.08 15.85
N LEU A 108 -13.18 6.06 16.71
CA LEU A 108 -13.54 6.21 18.13
C LEU A 108 -12.38 6.72 18.99
N GLY A 109 -11.15 6.42 18.61
CA GLY A 109 -9.94 6.73 19.39
C GLY A 109 -9.22 8.02 18.98
N THR A 110 -9.62 8.66 17.87
CA THR A 110 -8.94 9.87 17.36
C THR A 110 -9.95 10.88 16.83
N GLY A 111 -9.50 12.11 16.64
CA GLY A 111 -10.32 13.19 16.07
C GLY A 111 -10.25 13.24 14.54
N VAL A 112 -10.24 12.09 13.84
CA VAL A 112 -10.23 12.07 12.37
C VAL A 112 -11.49 12.69 11.79
N SER A 113 -11.35 13.39 10.68
CA SER A 113 -12.47 14.02 9.98
C SER A 113 -13.34 13.00 9.27
N GLU A 114 -14.65 13.02 9.52
CA GLU A 114 -15.63 12.10 8.92
C GLU A 114 -16.09 12.58 7.54
N THR A 115 -15.19 13.15 6.75
CA THR A 115 -15.52 13.69 5.43
C THR A 115 -14.95 12.85 4.30
N LEU A 116 -15.62 12.86 3.16
CA LEU A 116 -15.02 12.44 1.89
C LEU A 116 -14.06 13.56 1.46
N SER A 117 -12.78 13.25 1.32
CA SER A 117 -11.72 14.23 1.15
C SER A 117 -10.80 13.93 -0.03
N PHE A 118 -10.32 15.00 -0.69
CA PHE A 118 -9.41 14.91 -1.83
C PHE A 118 -8.00 15.35 -1.46
N THR A 119 -7.79 16.62 -1.14
CA THR A 119 -6.51 17.19 -0.68
C THR A 119 -6.57 17.67 0.76
N ARG A 120 -7.77 17.83 1.30
CA ARG A 120 -8.08 18.30 2.66
C ARG A 120 -9.52 17.95 3.02
N PHE A 121 -9.85 18.07 4.30
CA PHE A 121 -11.11 17.61 4.89
C PHE A 121 -12.37 18.30 4.30
N ASP A 122 -12.25 19.55 3.83
CA ASP A 122 -13.33 20.36 3.29
C ASP A 122 -13.41 20.37 1.74
N LEU A 123 -12.59 19.57 1.05
CA LEU A 123 -12.62 19.42 -0.40
C LEU A 123 -12.78 17.94 -0.79
N PRO A 124 -13.91 17.51 -1.34
CA PRO A 124 -15.19 18.18 -1.51
C PRO A 124 -15.92 18.42 -0.20
N GLY A 125 -15.45 17.88 0.92
CA GLY A 125 -15.97 18.14 2.26
C GLY A 125 -17.34 17.52 2.55
N TRP A 126 -17.74 16.48 1.81
CA TRP A 126 -19.01 15.81 2.04
C TRP A 126 -18.96 15.03 3.36
N GLN A 127 -19.75 15.52 4.34
CA GLN A 127 -19.87 14.88 5.63
C GLN A 127 -20.55 13.51 5.50
N LEU A 128 -19.89 12.49 5.99
CA LEU A 128 -20.43 11.13 6.05
C LEU A 128 -20.94 10.84 7.47
N SER A 129 -21.98 10.00 7.59
CA SER A 129 -22.30 9.45 8.91
C SER A 129 -21.16 8.52 9.36
N PRO A 130 -20.95 8.33 10.68
CA PRO A 130 -19.91 7.45 11.21
C PRO A 130 -19.89 6.06 10.55
N VAL A 131 -21.07 5.48 10.34
CA VAL A 131 -21.21 4.17 9.70
C VAL A 131 -20.77 4.19 8.23
N LEU A 132 -21.21 5.20 7.46
CA LEU A 132 -20.82 5.35 6.05
C LEU A 132 -19.33 5.64 5.92
N TRP A 133 -18.77 6.42 6.84
CA TRP A 133 -17.33 6.69 6.85
C TRP A 133 -16.51 5.42 7.12
N VAL A 134 -16.90 4.60 8.10
CA VAL A 134 -16.25 3.31 8.37
C VAL A 134 -16.35 2.37 7.17
N ILE A 135 -17.53 2.28 6.53
CA ILE A 135 -17.71 1.44 5.32
C ILE A 135 -16.79 1.93 4.19
N TRP A 136 -16.82 3.21 3.88
CA TRP A 136 -16.02 3.82 2.80
C TRP A 136 -14.51 3.63 3.02
N THR A 137 -14.02 4.04 4.19
CA THR A 137 -12.59 3.95 4.50
C THR A 137 -12.12 2.49 4.61
N SER A 138 -12.97 1.59 5.11
CA SER A 138 -12.66 0.16 5.15
C SER A 138 -12.55 -0.44 3.75
N LEU A 139 -13.45 -0.11 2.84
CA LEU A 139 -13.37 -0.56 1.45
C LEU A 139 -12.11 -0.05 0.78
N MET A 140 -11.76 1.22 1.00
CA MET A 140 -10.55 1.84 0.43
C MET A 140 -9.26 1.20 0.98
N VAL A 141 -9.13 1.06 2.29
CA VAL A 141 -7.95 0.45 2.92
C VAL A 141 -7.83 -1.02 2.53
N TRP A 142 -8.93 -1.77 2.52
CA TRP A 142 -8.96 -3.15 2.09
C TRP A 142 -8.58 -3.32 0.61
N ALA A 143 -9.09 -2.44 -0.27
CA ALA A 143 -8.74 -2.45 -1.68
C ALA A 143 -7.25 -2.14 -1.89
N THR A 144 -6.71 -1.15 -1.19
CA THR A 144 -5.28 -0.79 -1.25
C THR A 144 -4.40 -1.93 -0.76
N THR A 145 -4.78 -2.56 0.35
CA THR A 145 -4.09 -3.72 0.92
C THR A 145 -3.99 -4.87 -0.10
N ASN A 146 -5.10 -5.20 -0.76
CA ASN A 146 -5.12 -6.24 -1.79
C ASN A 146 -4.40 -5.80 -3.08
N ALA A 147 -4.48 -4.52 -3.46
CA ALA A 147 -3.82 -4.01 -4.65
C ALA A 147 -2.29 -4.08 -4.52
N VAL A 148 -1.73 -3.72 -3.37
CA VAL A 148 -0.29 -3.88 -3.09
C VAL A 148 0.11 -5.36 -3.10
N ASN A 149 -0.72 -6.24 -2.54
CA ASN A 149 -0.46 -7.68 -2.56
C ASN A 149 -0.46 -8.26 -4.00
N VAL A 150 -1.34 -7.77 -4.87
CA VAL A 150 -1.35 -8.13 -6.30
C VAL A 150 -0.12 -7.57 -7.04
N THR A 151 0.39 -6.41 -6.62
CA THR A 151 1.57 -5.76 -7.23
C THR A 151 2.87 -6.50 -6.87
N ASP A 152 2.91 -7.25 -5.77
CA ASP A 152 4.08 -8.02 -5.31
C ASP A 152 4.30 -9.30 -6.15
N GLY A 153 4.35 -9.14 -7.46
CA GLY A 153 4.56 -10.24 -8.42
C GLY A 153 5.93 -10.23 -9.11
N LEU A 154 6.64 -9.09 -9.12
CA LEU A 154 7.99 -8.94 -9.67
C LEU A 154 8.96 -8.40 -8.64
N ASP A 155 10.25 -8.75 -8.78
CA ASP A 155 11.31 -8.37 -7.87
C ASP A 155 11.41 -6.85 -7.71
N GLY A 156 11.11 -6.32 -6.51
CA GLY A 156 11.20 -4.91 -6.20
C GLY A 156 10.00 -4.05 -6.66
N LEU A 157 9.08 -4.57 -7.45
CA LEU A 157 7.99 -3.75 -8.01
C LEU A 157 7.12 -3.12 -6.91
N ALA A 158 6.64 -3.92 -5.96
CA ALA A 158 5.80 -3.45 -4.87
C ALA A 158 6.56 -2.54 -3.89
N ALA A 159 7.79 -2.93 -3.49
CA ALA A 159 8.60 -2.12 -2.59
C ALA A 159 8.97 -0.76 -3.18
N GLY A 160 9.33 -0.71 -4.47
CA GLY A 160 9.67 0.53 -5.16
C GLY A 160 8.47 1.46 -5.36
N SER A 161 7.32 0.93 -5.75
CA SER A 161 6.10 1.75 -5.86
C SER A 161 5.63 2.28 -4.51
N ALA A 162 5.73 1.47 -3.45
CA ALA A 162 5.40 1.88 -2.10
C ALA A 162 6.33 2.97 -1.57
N LEU A 163 7.63 2.90 -1.88
CA LEU A 163 8.60 3.95 -1.55
C LEU A 163 8.13 5.31 -2.07
N PHE A 164 7.73 5.41 -3.34
CA PHE A 164 7.19 6.66 -3.91
C PHE A 164 5.91 7.10 -3.20
N GLY A 165 4.99 6.19 -2.90
CA GLY A 165 3.76 6.50 -2.19
C GLY A 165 4.02 7.06 -0.77
N PHE A 166 4.93 6.43 -0.02
CA PHE A 166 5.30 6.94 1.31
C PHE A 166 6.04 8.26 1.25
N LEU A 167 6.89 8.51 0.26
CA LEU A 167 7.52 9.82 0.06
C LEU A 167 6.48 10.90 -0.21
N ALA A 168 5.44 10.61 -1.01
CA ALA A 168 4.31 11.53 -1.21
C ALA A 168 3.62 11.88 0.11
N PHE A 169 3.26 10.87 0.92
CA PHE A 169 2.63 11.09 2.21
C PHE A 169 3.53 11.80 3.21
N THR A 170 4.85 11.58 3.15
CA THR A 170 5.81 12.34 3.96
C THR A 170 5.73 13.83 3.64
N VAL A 171 5.71 14.19 2.34
CA VAL A 171 5.56 15.58 1.89
C VAL A 171 4.20 16.14 2.31
N ILE A 172 3.11 15.44 2.06
CA ILE A 172 1.74 15.85 2.38
C ILE A 172 1.60 16.12 3.88
N ALA A 173 1.99 15.17 4.72
CA ALA A 173 1.85 15.28 6.17
C ALA A 173 2.76 16.35 6.76
N TYR A 174 4.00 16.49 6.27
CA TYR A 174 4.91 17.55 6.70
C TYR A 174 4.40 18.94 6.25
N TRP A 175 3.85 19.06 5.05
CA TRP A 175 3.24 20.30 4.58
C TRP A 175 2.04 20.68 5.44
N ALA A 176 1.19 19.71 5.77
CA ALA A 176 0.06 19.95 6.67
C ALA A 176 0.51 20.36 8.09
N PHE A 177 1.60 19.79 8.60
CA PHE A 177 2.21 20.23 9.86
C PHE A 177 2.65 21.68 9.83
N ARG A 178 3.17 22.15 8.69
CA ARG A 178 3.61 23.55 8.53
C ARG A 178 2.45 24.53 8.33
N ASN A 179 1.26 24.03 8.01
CA ASN A 179 0.09 24.85 7.69
C ASN A 179 -1.16 24.33 8.44
N PRO A 180 -1.13 24.33 9.79
CA PRO A 180 -2.20 23.72 10.60
C PRO A 180 -3.56 24.41 10.41
N ASP A 181 -3.57 25.72 10.16
CA ASP A 181 -4.79 26.51 9.96
C ASP A 181 -5.55 26.15 8.66
N VAL A 182 -4.92 25.43 7.75
CA VAL A 182 -5.51 24.99 6.47
C VAL A 182 -5.98 23.54 6.54
N TYR A 183 -5.17 22.67 7.13
CA TYR A 183 -5.39 21.22 7.02
C TYR A 183 -6.09 20.60 8.23
N HIS A 184 -5.99 21.23 9.42
CA HIS A 184 -6.64 20.79 10.67
C HIS A 184 -6.42 19.29 10.98
N LEU A 185 -5.23 18.73 10.63
CA LEU A 185 -4.91 17.35 10.90
C LEU A 185 -4.52 17.12 12.36
N VAL A 186 -4.88 15.94 12.86
CA VAL A 186 -4.44 15.46 14.17
C VAL A 186 -3.00 14.95 14.04
N ASN A 187 -2.06 15.55 14.79
CA ASN A 187 -0.65 15.14 14.85
C ASN A 187 0.06 14.92 13.49
N PRO A 188 0.00 15.87 12.53
CA PRO A 188 0.52 15.67 11.19
C PRO A 188 2.04 15.42 11.14
N LEU A 189 2.83 15.91 12.11
CA LEU A 189 4.26 15.63 12.19
C LEU A 189 4.52 14.14 12.45
N ASP A 190 3.72 13.52 13.33
CA ASP A 190 3.84 12.08 13.60
C ASP A 190 3.49 11.24 12.37
N LEU A 191 2.48 11.65 11.59
CA LEU A 191 2.14 11.04 10.29
C LEU A 191 3.28 11.16 9.28
N ALA A 192 3.97 12.31 9.25
CA ALA A 192 5.13 12.51 8.38
C ALA A 192 6.29 11.58 8.78
N VAL A 193 6.56 11.45 10.10
CA VAL A 193 7.59 10.54 10.63
C VAL A 193 7.23 9.08 10.35
N PHE A 194 5.97 8.69 10.56
CA PHE A 194 5.47 7.36 10.22
C PHE A 194 5.72 7.03 8.74
N SER A 195 5.33 7.95 7.87
CA SER A 195 5.48 7.76 6.42
C SER A 195 6.95 7.73 5.99
N ALA A 196 7.80 8.61 6.53
CA ALA A 196 9.23 8.62 6.27
C ALA A 196 9.93 7.33 6.74
N ALA A 197 9.54 6.81 7.90
CA ALA A 197 10.05 5.53 8.42
C ALA A 197 9.67 4.35 7.50
N MET A 198 8.42 4.31 7.02
CA MET A 198 7.97 3.32 6.04
C MET A 198 8.71 3.45 4.71
N ALA A 199 8.93 4.69 4.21
CA ALA A 199 9.71 4.95 3.01
C ALA A 199 11.15 4.44 3.16
N GLY A 200 11.81 4.78 4.26
CA GLY A 200 13.17 4.32 4.56
C GLY A 200 13.29 2.80 4.65
N ALA A 201 12.30 2.16 5.27
CA ALA A 201 12.25 0.69 5.37
C ALA A 201 12.05 0.01 4.01
N CYS A 202 11.15 0.54 3.17
CA CYS A 202 10.96 0.05 1.81
C CYS A 202 12.23 0.24 0.96
N GLY A 203 12.89 1.41 1.05
CA GLY A 203 14.14 1.69 0.34
C GLY A 203 15.28 0.76 0.79
N GLY A 204 15.43 0.54 2.09
CA GLY A 204 16.41 -0.40 2.64
C GLY A 204 16.15 -1.85 2.22
N PHE A 205 14.88 -2.26 2.23
CA PHE A 205 14.48 -3.59 1.75
C PHE A 205 14.74 -3.78 0.26
N LEU A 206 14.50 -2.74 -0.55
CA LEU A 206 14.68 -2.76 -1.98
C LEU A 206 16.13 -3.08 -2.39
N TRP A 207 17.11 -2.73 -1.56
CA TRP A 207 18.52 -3.10 -1.78
C TRP A 207 18.73 -4.61 -1.93
N TRP A 208 17.89 -5.42 -1.25
CA TRP A 208 17.96 -6.88 -1.28
C TRP A 208 16.89 -7.52 -2.17
N ASN A 209 15.81 -6.77 -2.46
CA ASN A 209 14.66 -7.24 -3.23
C ASN A 209 14.71 -6.81 -4.70
N ALA A 210 15.60 -5.87 -5.09
CA ALA A 210 15.83 -5.52 -6.50
C ALA A 210 16.29 -6.74 -7.32
N ALA A 211 15.83 -6.83 -8.56
CA ALA A 211 16.10 -7.97 -9.44
C ALA A 211 17.61 -8.17 -9.72
N PRO A 212 18.17 -9.38 -9.54
CA PRO A 212 17.53 -10.60 -9.05
C PRO A 212 17.38 -10.61 -7.52
N ALA A 213 16.15 -10.78 -7.02
CA ALA A 213 15.85 -10.67 -5.60
C ALA A 213 16.56 -11.76 -4.76
N ARG A 214 17.13 -11.32 -3.64
CA ARG A 214 17.71 -12.20 -2.61
C ARG A 214 16.71 -12.56 -1.51
N ILE A 215 15.65 -11.77 -1.38
CA ILE A 215 14.57 -11.98 -0.42
C ILE A 215 13.26 -11.46 -1.01
N PHE A 216 12.18 -12.21 -0.85
CA PHE A 216 10.82 -11.79 -1.21
C PHE A 216 10.12 -11.13 -0.04
N MET A 217 9.28 -10.14 -0.35
CA MET A 217 8.49 -9.40 0.64
C MET A 217 7.52 -10.32 1.36
N GLY A 218 6.75 -11.09 0.60
CA GLY A 218 5.67 -11.94 1.07
C GLY A 218 4.44 -11.16 1.50
N ASP A 219 3.38 -11.90 1.84
CA ASP A 219 2.11 -11.32 2.27
C ASP A 219 2.24 -10.49 3.54
N VAL A 220 3.22 -10.79 4.40
CA VAL A 220 3.57 -9.99 5.59
C VAL A 220 3.80 -8.53 5.23
N GLY A 221 4.67 -8.29 4.25
CA GLY A 221 5.02 -6.93 3.82
C GLY A 221 3.92 -6.31 2.97
N ALA A 222 3.39 -7.06 2.01
CA ALA A 222 2.40 -6.53 1.07
C ALA A 222 1.12 -6.05 1.77
N LEU A 223 0.57 -6.83 2.73
CA LEU A 223 -0.62 -6.43 3.48
C LEU A 223 -0.33 -5.25 4.43
N GLY A 224 0.84 -5.25 5.09
CA GLY A 224 1.24 -4.15 5.97
C GLY A 224 1.45 -2.84 5.23
N ILE A 225 2.17 -2.85 4.11
CA ILE A 225 2.41 -1.68 3.25
C ILE A 225 1.09 -1.13 2.71
N GLY A 226 0.24 -1.99 2.15
CA GLY A 226 -1.05 -1.57 1.60
C GLY A 226 -1.96 -0.98 2.68
N GLY A 227 -1.97 -1.58 3.87
CA GLY A 227 -2.66 -1.04 5.04
C GLY A 227 -2.12 0.33 5.44
N ALA A 228 -0.80 0.49 5.54
CA ALA A 228 -0.15 1.75 5.90
C ALA A 228 -0.48 2.88 4.91
N LEU A 229 -0.41 2.62 3.59
CA LEU A 229 -0.79 3.60 2.55
C LEU A 229 -2.26 4.02 2.66
N GLY A 230 -3.16 3.05 2.85
CA GLY A 230 -4.58 3.33 3.03
C GLY A 230 -4.87 4.12 4.31
N LEU A 231 -4.24 3.76 5.43
CA LEU A 231 -4.36 4.47 6.70
C LEU A 231 -3.86 5.91 6.61
N LEU A 232 -2.70 6.13 5.95
CA LEU A 232 -2.17 7.47 5.70
C LEU A 232 -3.16 8.32 4.91
N ALA A 233 -3.78 7.79 3.84
CA ALA A 233 -4.75 8.54 3.05
C ALA A 233 -5.99 8.95 3.88
N VAL A 234 -6.43 8.09 4.81
CA VAL A 234 -7.53 8.41 5.72
C VAL A 234 -7.13 9.51 6.70
N THR A 235 -5.98 9.35 7.36
CA THR A 235 -5.53 10.25 8.44
C THR A 235 -5.01 11.60 7.93
N THR A 236 -4.57 11.68 6.67
CA THR A 236 -4.17 12.94 6.02
C THR A 236 -5.31 13.61 5.24
N ASN A 237 -6.53 13.10 5.30
CA ASN A 237 -7.67 13.60 4.52
C ASN A 237 -7.40 13.69 3.01
N THR A 238 -6.72 12.66 2.45
CA THR A 238 -6.38 12.56 1.03
C THR A 238 -6.92 11.28 0.38
N GLN A 239 -8.10 10.86 0.82
CA GLN A 239 -8.72 9.58 0.43
C GLN A 239 -8.87 9.45 -1.08
N MET A 240 -9.39 10.49 -1.75
CA MET A 240 -9.60 10.47 -3.21
C MET A 240 -8.30 10.72 -4.00
N LEU A 241 -7.24 11.18 -3.35
CA LEU A 241 -5.91 11.33 -3.95
C LEU A 241 -5.13 10.00 -3.96
N LEU A 242 -5.47 9.08 -3.04
CA LEU A 242 -4.82 7.78 -2.91
C LEU A 242 -4.78 6.97 -4.22
N PRO A 243 -5.85 6.87 -5.05
CA PRO A 243 -5.78 6.17 -6.32
C PRO A 243 -4.75 6.73 -7.30
N ILE A 244 -4.41 8.02 -7.21
CA ILE A 244 -3.37 8.64 -8.04
C ILE A 244 -1.99 8.35 -7.44
N ILE A 245 -1.82 8.46 -6.12
CA ILE A 245 -0.58 8.09 -5.42
C ILE A 245 -0.25 6.61 -5.66
N CYS A 246 -1.26 5.74 -5.58
CA CYS A 246 -1.15 4.30 -5.76
C CYS A 246 -1.56 3.84 -7.18
N ALA A 247 -1.39 4.69 -8.21
CA ALA A 247 -1.89 4.42 -9.56
C ALA A 247 -1.37 3.10 -10.15
N LEU A 248 -0.12 2.74 -9.86
CA LEU A 248 0.43 1.45 -10.26
C LEU A 248 -0.34 0.29 -9.63
N ASN A 249 -0.60 0.36 -8.33
CA ASN A 249 -1.35 -0.69 -7.61
C ASN A 249 -2.79 -0.79 -8.11
N VAL A 250 -3.41 0.36 -8.43
CA VAL A 250 -4.75 0.42 -9.04
C VAL A 250 -4.75 -0.22 -10.43
N MET A 251 -3.72 0.03 -11.24
CA MET A 251 -3.56 -0.57 -12.57
C MET A 251 -3.39 -2.08 -12.47
N GLU A 252 -2.56 -2.57 -11.55
CA GLU A 252 -2.32 -4.00 -11.33
C GLU A 252 -3.60 -4.71 -10.89
N ALA A 253 -4.23 -4.28 -9.82
CA ALA A 253 -5.47 -4.88 -9.32
C ALA A 253 -6.64 -4.70 -10.29
N GLY A 254 -6.73 -3.52 -10.94
CA GLY A 254 -7.73 -3.21 -11.96
C GLY A 254 -7.62 -4.14 -13.17
N SER A 255 -6.40 -4.48 -13.60
CA SER A 255 -6.19 -5.43 -14.69
C SER A 255 -6.72 -6.83 -14.37
N VAL A 256 -6.58 -7.27 -13.12
CA VAL A 256 -7.15 -8.54 -12.65
C VAL A 256 -8.68 -8.48 -12.65
N ALA A 257 -9.25 -7.41 -12.11
CA ALA A 257 -10.71 -7.23 -12.07
C ALA A 257 -11.32 -7.19 -13.48
N LEU A 258 -10.71 -6.42 -14.40
CA LEU A 258 -11.14 -6.34 -15.80
C LEU A 258 -11.02 -7.70 -16.52
N GLN A 259 -9.88 -8.39 -16.36
CA GLN A 259 -9.68 -9.72 -16.92
C GLN A 259 -10.76 -10.70 -16.46
N MET A 260 -11.02 -10.74 -15.15
CA MET A 260 -12.03 -11.62 -14.58
C MET A 260 -13.45 -11.25 -15.02
N GLY A 261 -13.74 -9.96 -15.16
CA GLY A 261 -15.01 -9.45 -15.67
C GLY A 261 -15.27 -9.90 -17.12
N VAL A 262 -14.32 -9.64 -18.02
CA VAL A 262 -14.42 -10.03 -19.43
C VAL A 262 -14.48 -11.55 -19.57
N PHE A 263 -13.68 -12.30 -18.81
CA PHE A 263 -13.67 -13.76 -18.85
C PHE A 263 -15.03 -14.34 -18.44
N LYS A 264 -15.63 -13.84 -17.35
CA LYS A 264 -16.97 -14.27 -16.91
C LYS A 264 -18.07 -13.85 -17.89
N ALA A 265 -18.06 -12.59 -18.34
CA ALA A 265 -19.06 -12.06 -19.28
C ALA A 265 -19.05 -12.77 -20.64
N SER A 266 -17.88 -13.24 -21.09
CA SER A 266 -17.73 -14.00 -22.34
C SER A 266 -18.02 -15.50 -22.21
N GLY A 267 -18.57 -15.96 -21.09
CA GLY A 267 -18.73 -17.40 -20.83
C GLY A 267 -17.42 -18.16 -20.74
N ARG A 268 -16.37 -17.52 -20.19
CA ARG A 268 -14.99 -18.05 -20.02
C ARG A 268 -14.25 -18.31 -21.35
N LYS A 269 -14.60 -17.59 -22.41
CA LYS A 269 -14.02 -17.79 -23.76
C LYS A 269 -12.98 -16.74 -24.12
N LYS A 270 -13.14 -15.48 -23.66
CA LYS A 270 -12.26 -14.38 -24.05
C LYS A 270 -11.41 -13.90 -22.88
N ARG A 271 -10.16 -13.56 -23.16
CA ARG A 271 -9.24 -12.89 -22.24
C ARG A 271 -8.90 -11.51 -22.80
N LEU A 272 -8.87 -10.48 -21.96
CA LEU A 272 -8.50 -9.13 -22.34
C LEU A 272 -6.98 -9.01 -22.46
N PHE A 273 -6.26 -9.51 -21.46
CA PHE A 273 -4.80 -9.55 -21.41
C PHE A 273 -4.30 -11.00 -21.64
N LYS A 274 -3.07 -11.16 -22.12
CA LYS A 274 -2.43 -12.48 -22.23
C LYS A 274 -2.40 -13.18 -20.87
N MET A 275 -2.11 -12.38 -19.80
CA MET A 275 -2.13 -12.80 -18.41
C MET A 275 -2.43 -11.59 -17.53
N SER A 276 -3.00 -11.76 -16.36
CA SER A 276 -3.17 -10.75 -15.30
C SER A 276 -2.54 -11.28 -14.00
N PRO A 277 -1.96 -10.43 -13.16
CA PRO A 277 -1.87 -8.94 -13.26
C PRO A 277 -1.11 -8.45 -14.49
N ILE A 278 -1.20 -7.12 -14.79
CA ILE A 278 -0.77 -6.57 -16.10
C ILE A 278 0.75 -6.65 -16.31
N HIS A 279 1.57 -6.69 -15.26
CA HIS A 279 3.01 -6.89 -15.41
C HIS A 279 3.32 -8.20 -16.16
N HIS A 280 2.61 -9.29 -15.90
CA HIS A 280 2.77 -10.55 -16.61
C HIS A 280 2.36 -10.47 -18.10
N HIS A 281 1.40 -9.58 -18.43
CA HIS A 281 1.05 -9.33 -19.82
C HIS A 281 2.26 -8.80 -20.62
N PHE A 282 3.01 -7.84 -20.04
CA PHE A 282 4.20 -7.29 -20.70
C PHE A 282 5.36 -8.28 -20.76
N GLU A 283 5.56 -9.10 -19.72
CA GLU A 283 6.53 -10.20 -19.78
C GLU A 283 6.22 -11.17 -20.93
N LEU A 284 4.94 -11.56 -21.10
CA LEU A 284 4.48 -12.41 -22.20
C LEU A 284 4.48 -11.72 -23.57
N LEU A 285 4.66 -10.40 -23.63
CA LEU A 285 4.98 -9.64 -24.84
C LEU A 285 6.48 -9.62 -25.15
N GLY A 286 7.31 -10.21 -24.29
CA GLY A 286 8.76 -10.31 -24.48
C GLY A 286 9.57 -9.20 -23.80
N TRP A 287 8.96 -8.39 -22.92
CA TRP A 287 9.72 -7.41 -22.16
C TRP A 287 10.51 -8.10 -21.04
N PRO A 288 11.82 -7.81 -20.89
CA PRO A 288 12.57 -8.25 -19.73
C PRO A 288 11.94 -7.77 -18.43
N GLU A 289 11.98 -8.57 -17.36
CA GLU A 289 11.44 -8.25 -16.06
C GLU A 289 11.91 -6.87 -15.55
N THR A 290 13.21 -6.60 -15.64
CA THR A 290 13.79 -5.30 -15.22
C THR A 290 13.23 -4.12 -16.02
N THR A 291 12.92 -4.31 -17.30
CA THR A 291 12.31 -3.27 -18.14
C THR A 291 10.88 -2.97 -17.68
N VAL A 292 10.10 -4.00 -17.35
CA VAL A 292 8.74 -3.82 -16.80
C VAL A 292 8.82 -3.06 -15.49
N ILE A 293 9.67 -3.49 -14.56
CA ILE A 293 9.84 -2.86 -13.25
C ILE A 293 10.21 -1.38 -13.38
N ILE A 294 11.24 -1.04 -14.17
CA ILE A 294 11.70 0.34 -14.31
C ILE A 294 10.61 1.22 -14.93
N ARG A 295 9.94 0.76 -15.99
CA ARG A 295 8.85 1.53 -16.63
C ARG A 295 7.67 1.75 -15.68
N PHE A 296 7.34 0.76 -14.87
CA PHE A 296 6.26 0.85 -13.90
C PHE A 296 6.62 1.77 -12.73
N TRP A 297 7.89 1.78 -12.30
CA TRP A 297 8.37 2.77 -11.32
C TRP A 297 8.33 4.19 -11.88
N LEU A 298 8.71 4.39 -13.15
CA LEU A 298 8.61 5.70 -13.79
C LEU A 298 7.15 6.17 -13.84
N LEU A 299 6.21 5.29 -14.21
CA LEU A 299 4.77 5.59 -14.18
C LEU A 299 4.32 5.95 -12.76
N SER A 300 4.69 5.14 -11.76
CA SER A 300 4.36 5.41 -10.35
C SER A 300 4.93 6.76 -9.90
N GLY A 301 6.19 7.06 -10.22
CA GLY A 301 6.83 8.33 -9.87
C GLY A 301 6.14 9.54 -10.51
N VAL A 302 5.74 9.44 -11.79
CA VAL A 302 4.98 10.50 -12.48
C VAL A 302 3.62 10.70 -11.82
N CYS A 303 2.88 9.63 -11.52
CA CYS A 303 1.58 9.73 -10.86
C CYS A 303 1.71 10.34 -9.45
N VAL A 304 2.73 9.95 -8.70
CA VAL A 304 3.03 10.56 -7.39
C VAL A 304 3.37 12.05 -7.52
N ALA A 305 4.18 12.43 -8.50
CA ALA A 305 4.48 13.85 -8.75
C ALA A 305 3.22 14.65 -9.09
N VAL A 306 2.32 14.08 -9.91
CA VAL A 306 1.02 14.69 -10.22
C VAL A 306 0.17 14.81 -8.95
N ALA A 307 0.09 13.79 -8.12
CA ALA A 307 -0.70 13.81 -6.88
C ALA A 307 -0.19 14.89 -5.90
N VAL A 308 1.12 14.95 -5.68
CA VAL A 308 1.73 15.98 -4.84
C VAL A 308 1.53 17.38 -5.46
N GLY A 309 1.68 17.50 -6.78
CA GLY A 309 1.39 18.73 -7.52
C GLY A 309 -0.05 19.22 -7.33
N MET A 310 -1.04 18.32 -7.40
CA MET A 310 -2.46 18.64 -7.16
C MET A 310 -2.68 19.10 -5.72
N PHE A 311 -2.05 18.44 -4.73
CA PHE A 311 -2.10 18.81 -3.32
C PHE A 311 -1.54 20.22 -3.08
N ILE A 312 -0.38 20.53 -3.64
CA ILE A 312 0.25 21.85 -3.51
C ILE A 312 -0.52 22.93 -4.29
N ALA A 313 -1.04 22.61 -5.48
CA ALA A 313 -1.84 23.56 -6.27
C ALA A 313 -3.15 23.97 -5.56
N ASP A 314 -3.77 23.05 -4.80
CA ASP A 314 -4.93 23.41 -3.97
C ASP A 314 -4.54 24.39 -2.84
N PHE A 315 -3.40 24.17 -2.19
CA PHE A 315 -2.88 25.07 -1.19
C PHE A 315 -2.62 26.50 -1.73
N THR A 316 -1.99 26.62 -2.92
CA THR A 316 -1.68 27.94 -3.50
C THR A 316 -2.95 28.74 -3.79
N ARG A 317 -4.02 28.09 -4.28
CA ARG A 317 -5.34 28.75 -4.49
C ARG A 317 -5.92 29.32 -3.21
N ILE A 318 -5.73 28.64 -2.07
CA ILE A 318 -6.19 29.14 -0.77
C ILE A 318 -5.37 30.34 -0.33
N ALA A 319 -4.03 30.23 -0.42
CA ALA A 319 -3.11 31.31 -0.03
C ALA A 319 -3.39 32.60 -0.82
N ASP A 320 -3.66 32.50 -2.13
CA ASP A 320 -4.03 33.64 -2.96
C ASP A 320 -5.35 34.30 -2.52
N ASN A 321 -6.33 33.50 -2.10
CA ASN A 321 -7.61 34.02 -1.58
C ASN A 321 -7.46 34.73 -0.23
N PHE A 322 -6.50 34.33 0.61
CA PHE A 322 -6.20 35.02 1.87
C PHE A 322 -5.41 36.31 1.65
N SER A 323 -4.56 36.39 0.64
CA SER A 323 -3.76 37.59 0.33
C SER A 323 -4.58 38.70 -0.33
N GLN A 324 -5.77 38.40 -0.86
CA GLN A 324 -6.68 39.35 -1.51
C GLN A 324 -7.76 39.93 -0.55
N ARG A 325 -7.80 39.47 0.68
CA ARG A 325 -8.69 39.97 1.75
C ARG A 325 -7.93 40.83 2.76
#